data_a09f089b77fe602efdd592f18e1d2731
#
_entry.id   a09f089b77fe602efdd592f18e1d2731
#
_cell.length_a   1.000
_cell.length_b   1.000
_cell.length_c   1.000
_cell.angle_alpha   90.00
_cell.angle_beta   90.00
_cell.angle_gamma   90.00
#
_symmetry.space_group_name_H-M   'P 1'
#
loop_
_entity.id
_entity.type
_entity.pdbx_description
1 polymer ?
#
loop_
_entity_poly.entity_id
_entity_poly.type
_entity_poly.pdbx_seq_one_letter_code
_entity_poly.pdbx_strand_id
1 'polypeptide(L)'
;MLADELDYVVGVDTHRDRHAVAIVDAHTGAVIAETTTAANARGYADAVRFANQHAPGDRLWAIEGTGHYGAGLARQLQRHGEAVHEVDRTSRSERRLRGKDDQLDAVRAARSALADEHRAKPRAGEHQEALRLLLLARRTAVDTRKVALVQLRSVIVTAPDELRDELRRLPLGELLNRCSRFRRSGSRTPAQLATIVVLRTLARRIQAATAEAETLEREILSHVRSLVPQLLDEPGIGPIVAAQLLVTWSHRDRVDSEACFARLAGVAPVPASSGLTTRHRLSRGGDRQLNRALHTVILHRRQHDPATRDYIARRIAEGKSSRDATRILKRYLARHLYRVMQNSTPLTT
;
A
#
# COMPACT_ATOMS: atom_id res chain seq x y z
N MET A 1 -15.72 -24.56 11.87
CA MET A 1 -16.00 -23.12 11.60
C MET A 1 -15.42 -22.30 12.76
N LEU A 2 -15.24 -20.98 12.63
CA LEU A 2 -14.73 -20.13 13.73
C LEU A 2 -15.57 -20.27 15.02
N ALA A 3 -16.87 -20.48 14.84
CA ALA A 3 -17.80 -20.75 15.94
C ALA A 3 -17.50 -22.01 16.76
N ASP A 4 -16.72 -22.95 16.24
CA ASP A 4 -16.34 -24.18 16.96
C ASP A 4 -15.04 -23.98 17.80
N GLU A 5 -14.33 -22.87 17.56
CA GLU A 5 -13.02 -22.58 18.19
C GLU A 5 -13.08 -21.38 19.14
N LEU A 6 -14.16 -20.60 19.13
CA LEU A 6 -14.29 -19.34 19.87
C LEU A 6 -15.60 -19.29 20.62
N ASP A 7 -15.59 -18.68 21.82
CA ASP A 7 -16.79 -18.36 22.56
C ASP A 7 -17.38 -17.00 22.12
N TYR A 8 -16.48 -16.03 21.79
CA TYR A 8 -16.91 -14.66 21.49
C TYR A 8 -16.15 -14.05 20.33
N VAL A 9 -16.81 -13.10 19.65
CA VAL A 9 -16.14 -12.16 18.72
C VAL A 9 -16.40 -10.73 19.16
N VAL A 10 -15.32 -9.97 19.32
CA VAL A 10 -15.35 -8.55 19.67
C VAL A 10 -15.21 -7.73 18.38
N GLY A 11 -16.30 -7.22 17.86
CA GLY A 11 -16.32 -6.36 16.68
C GLY A 11 -16.00 -4.92 17.03
N VAL A 12 -15.21 -4.25 16.19
CA VAL A 12 -14.84 -2.85 16.39
C VAL A 12 -14.99 -2.05 15.12
N ASP A 13 -15.86 -1.03 15.16
CA ASP A 13 -15.89 0.04 14.17
C ASP A 13 -15.02 1.19 14.62
N THR A 14 -14.03 1.56 13.78
CA THR A 14 -12.97 2.49 14.18
C THR A 14 -13.16 3.88 13.59
N HIS A 15 -13.16 4.89 14.46
CA HIS A 15 -13.21 6.29 14.10
C HIS A 15 -12.02 7.06 14.68
N ARG A 16 -11.85 8.33 14.24
CA ARG A 16 -10.72 9.18 14.65
C ARG A 16 -10.61 9.36 16.16
N ASP A 17 -11.74 9.65 16.81
CA ASP A 17 -11.77 10.08 18.21
C ASP A 17 -12.34 9.02 19.14
N ARG A 18 -13.07 8.04 18.63
CA ARG A 18 -13.69 6.96 19.42
C ARG A 18 -13.85 5.68 18.59
N HIS A 19 -14.00 4.56 19.26
CA HIS A 19 -14.29 3.26 18.67
C HIS A 19 -15.58 2.73 19.25
N ALA A 20 -16.50 2.27 18.41
CA ALA A 20 -17.64 1.46 18.83
C ALA A 20 -17.19 -0.01 18.96
N VAL A 21 -17.55 -0.65 20.04
CA VAL A 21 -17.16 -2.02 20.38
C VAL A 21 -18.42 -2.82 20.67
N ALA A 22 -18.58 -3.97 20.05
CA ALA A 22 -19.69 -4.89 20.27
C ALA A 22 -19.15 -6.31 20.50
N ILE A 23 -19.66 -6.98 21.52
CA ILE A 23 -19.36 -8.38 21.80
C ILE A 23 -20.50 -9.23 21.31
N VAL A 24 -20.16 -10.24 20.52
CA VAL A 24 -21.11 -11.17 19.91
C VAL A 24 -20.76 -12.59 20.34
N ASP A 25 -21.75 -13.35 20.75
CA ASP A 25 -21.63 -14.80 21.00
C ASP A 25 -21.30 -15.51 19.67
N ALA A 26 -20.24 -16.30 19.66
CA ALA A 26 -19.75 -16.93 18.43
C ALA A 26 -20.66 -18.02 17.89
N HIS A 27 -21.43 -18.68 18.73
CA HIS A 27 -22.31 -19.80 18.35
C HIS A 27 -23.66 -19.32 17.82
N THR A 28 -24.22 -18.27 18.47
CA THR A 28 -25.58 -17.79 18.15
C THR A 28 -25.59 -16.53 17.29
N GLY A 29 -24.49 -15.78 17.26
CA GLY A 29 -24.42 -14.44 16.64
C GLY A 29 -25.22 -13.37 17.41
N ALA A 30 -25.65 -13.66 18.65
CA ALA A 30 -26.35 -12.72 19.52
C ALA A 30 -25.41 -11.65 20.08
N VAL A 31 -25.89 -10.41 20.20
CA VAL A 31 -25.14 -9.32 20.85
C VAL A 31 -25.23 -9.51 22.36
N ILE A 32 -24.09 -9.60 23.01
CA ILE A 32 -23.94 -9.75 24.47
C ILE A 32 -23.83 -8.40 25.15
N ALA A 33 -22.96 -7.52 24.64
CA ALA A 33 -22.72 -6.20 25.20
C ALA A 33 -22.16 -5.24 24.15
N GLU A 34 -22.40 -3.95 24.35
CA GLU A 34 -21.91 -2.88 23.47
C GLU A 34 -21.33 -1.73 24.31
N THR A 35 -20.33 -1.06 23.78
CA THR A 35 -19.73 0.13 24.41
C THR A 35 -19.08 1.03 23.37
N THR A 36 -18.72 2.24 23.80
CA THR A 36 -17.88 3.15 23.01
C THR A 36 -16.70 3.58 23.86
N THR A 37 -15.48 3.48 23.29
CA THR A 37 -14.24 3.86 23.96
C THR A 37 -13.52 4.97 23.21
N ALA A 38 -12.68 5.74 23.89
CA ALA A 38 -11.87 6.76 23.25
C ALA A 38 -10.74 6.15 22.41
N ALA A 39 -10.39 6.77 21.28
CA ALA A 39 -9.30 6.33 20.42
C ALA A 39 -7.93 6.78 20.97
N ASN A 40 -7.60 6.36 22.19
CA ASN A 40 -6.34 6.65 22.88
C ASN A 40 -5.96 5.50 23.83
N ALA A 41 -4.77 5.55 24.42
CA ALA A 41 -4.24 4.48 25.27
C ALA A 41 -5.17 4.07 26.42
N ARG A 42 -5.85 5.05 27.06
CA ARG A 42 -6.83 4.78 28.12
C ARG A 42 -8.06 4.06 27.56
N GLY A 43 -8.63 4.55 26.47
CA GLY A 43 -9.80 3.93 25.85
C GLY A 43 -9.51 2.53 25.30
N TYR A 44 -8.28 2.27 24.83
CA TYR A 44 -7.87 0.91 24.44
C TYR A 44 -7.82 -0.04 25.64
N ALA A 45 -7.30 0.42 26.78
CA ALA A 45 -7.33 -0.35 28.01
C ALA A 45 -8.77 -0.56 28.52
N ASP A 46 -9.66 0.44 28.36
CA ASP A 46 -11.07 0.31 28.69
C ASP A 46 -11.75 -0.75 27.82
N ALA A 47 -11.43 -0.79 26.52
CA ALA A 47 -11.96 -1.81 25.60
C ALA A 47 -11.52 -3.23 26.02
N VAL A 48 -10.26 -3.41 26.40
CA VAL A 48 -9.76 -4.71 26.91
C VAL A 48 -10.46 -5.11 28.21
N ARG A 49 -10.64 -4.16 29.16
CA ARG A 49 -11.38 -4.43 30.40
C ARG A 49 -12.84 -4.82 30.15
N PHE A 50 -13.49 -4.12 29.24
CA PHE A 50 -14.86 -4.43 28.81
C PHE A 50 -14.95 -5.85 28.21
N ALA A 51 -14.00 -6.21 27.35
CA ALA A 51 -13.93 -7.57 26.81
C ALA A 51 -13.67 -8.63 27.89
N ASN A 52 -12.78 -8.36 28.85
CA ASN A 52 -12.52 -9.28 29.96
C ASN A 52 -13.78 -9.51 30.83
N GLN A 53 -14.62 -8.50 30.97
CA GLN A 53 -15.85 -8.60 31.76
C GLN A 53 -16.99 -9.35 31.04
N HIS A 54 -17.13 -9.16 29.74
CA HIS A 54 -18.30 -9.63 28.99
C HIS A 54 -17.99 -10.77 28.00
N ALA A 55 -16.71 -11.06 27.75
CA ALA A 55 -16.23 -12.14 26.90
C ALA A 55 -15.03 -12.84 27.55
N PRO A 56 -15.23 -13.55 28.68
CA PRO A 56 -14.13 -14.12 29.46
C PRO A 56 -13.49 -15.38 28.85
N GLY A 57 -14.09 -15.96 27.83
CA GLY A 57 -13.60 -17.15 27.14
C GLY A 57 -12.69 -16.85 25.96
N ASP A 58 -12.52 -17.84 25.08
CA ASP A 58 -11.76 -17.70 23.83
C ASP A 58 -12.43 -16.70 22.92
N ARG A 59 -11.67 -15.64 22.56
CA ARG A 59 -12.22 -14.52 21.78
C ARG A 59 -11.32 -14.05 20.66
N LEU A 60 -11.94 -13.49 19.64
CA LEU A 60 -11.29 -12.85 18.51
C LEU A 60 -11.74 -11.39 18.37
N TRP A 61 -10.80 -10.48 18.16
CA TRP A 61 -11.10 -9.08 17.84
C TRP A 61 -11.19 -8.89 16.33
N ALA A 62 -12.37 -8.53 15.86
CA ALA A 62 -12.66 -8.23 14.46
C ALA A 62 -12.66 -6.72 14.25
N ILE A 63 -11.59 -6.17 13.66
CA ILE A 63 -11.36 -4.72 13.56
C ILE A 63 -11.39 -4.26 12.11
N GLU A 64 -12.25 -3.29 11.79
CA GLU A 64 -12.20 -2.60 10.51
C GLU A 64 -11.07 -1.56 10.50
N GLY A 65 -10.20 -1.62 9.47
CA GLY A 65 -9.18 -0.59 9.26
C GLY A 65 -8.01 -0.58 10.25
N THR A 66 -7.48 -1.74 10.57
CA THR A 66 -6.28 -1.91 11.43
C THR A 66 -5.06 -1.12 10.94
N GLY A 67 -5.00 -0.72 9.69
CA GLY A 67 -3.95 0.14 9.12
C GLY A 67 -4.24 1.63 9.17
N HIS A 68 -5.37 2.07 9.78
CA HIS A 68 -5.82 3.45 9.86
C HIS A 68 -6.21 3.82 11.30
N TYR A 69 -7.47 4.14 11.56
CA TYR A 69 -7.96 4.54 12.88
C TYR A 69 -7.85 3.41 13.92
N GLY A 70 -7.96 2.14 13.49
CA GLY A 70 -7.80 0.97 14.35
C GLY A 70 -6.36 0.60 14.68
N ALA A 71 -5.36 1.25 14.09
CA ALA A 71 -3.96 0.85 14.24
C ALA A 71 -3.44 0.92 15.69
N GLY A 72 -3.89 1.91 16.46
CA GLY A 72 -3.54 2.05 17.87
C GLY A 72 -4.08 0.91 18.74
N LEU A 73 -5.37 0.61 18.57
CA LEU A 73 -6.04 -0.49 19.25
C LEU A 73 -5.43 -1.84 18.87
N ALA A 74 -5.25 -2.10 17.57
CA ALA A 74 -4.67 -3.36 17.10
C ALA A 74 -3.28 -3.63 17.70
N ARG A 75 -2.39 -2.62 17.74
CA ARG A 75 -1.08 -2.74 18.40
C ARG A 75 -1.20 -3.01 19.91
N GLN A 76 -2.13 -2.36 20.60
CA GLN A 76 -2.35 -2.59 22.02
C GLN A 76 -2.83 -4.02 22.28
N LEU A 77 -3.79 -4.50 21.50
CA LEU A 77 -4.32 -5.86 21.61
C LEU A 77 -3.23 -6.91 21.33
N GLN A 78 -2.43 -6.73 20.29
CA GLN A 78 -1.31 -7.63 19.99
C GLN A 78 -0.28 -7.70 21.14
N ARG A 79 0.03 -6.56 21.82
CA ARG A 79 0.90 -6.55 23.00
C ARG A 79 0.32 -7.33 24.18
N HIS A 80 -1.01 -7.41 24.28
CA HIS A 80 -1.71 -8.19 25.30
C HIS A 80 -1.96 -9.66 24.88
N GLY A 81 -1.44 -10.09 23.73
CA GLY A 81 -1.61 -11.45 23.23
C GLY A 81 -3.02 -11.75 22.68
N GLU A 82 -3.83 -10.72 22.48
CA GLU A 82 -5.17 -10.88 21.91
C GLU A 82 -5.11 -11.25 20.42
N ALA A 83 -5.98 -12.17 20.02
CA ALA A 83 -6.14 -12.51 18.61
C ALA A 83 -6.89 -11.39 17.88
N VAL A 84 -6.29 -10.85 16.82
CA VAL A 84 -6.87 -9.76 16.02
C VAL A 84 -7.03 -10.17 14.57
N HIS A 85 -8.23 -9.95 14.03
CA HIS A 85 -8.59 -10.15 12.64
C HIS A 85 -8.93 -8.81 11.98
N GLU A 86 -8.38 -8.56 10.79
CA GLU A 86 -8.75 -7.41 9.99
C GLU A 86 -9.96 -7.76 9.13
N VAL A 87 -11.07 -7.06 9.32
CA VAL A 87 -12.27 -7.25 8.49
C VAL A 87 -12.36 -6.19 7.42
N ASP A 88 -12.85 -6.62 6.25
CA ASP A 88 -13.06 -5.70 5.14
C ASP A 88 -14.21 -4.73 5.43
N ARG A 89 -14.05 -3.53 4.90
CA ARG A 89 -15.08 -2.49 4.99
C ARG A 89 -16.36 -2.94 4.30
N THR A 90 -17.49 -2.89 5.00
CA THR A 90 -18.80 -3.19 4.43
C THR A 90 -19.09 -2.43 3.14
N SER A 91 -19.71 -3.09 2.15
CA SER A 91 -19.95 -2.48 0.85
C SER A 91 -20.88 -1.26 0.94
N ARG A 92 -20.68 -0.28 0.02
CA ARG A 92 -21.54 0.93 -0.01
C ARG A 92 -23.02 0.63 -0.24
N SER A 93 -23.36 -0.49 -0.90
CA SER A 93 -24.72 -0.90 -1.17
C SER A 93 -25.45 -1.34 0.10
N GLU A 94 -24.79 -2.05 0.99
CA GLU A 94 -25.36 -2.48 2.26
C GLU A 94 -25.60 -1.34 3.24
N ARG A 95 -24.72 -0.30 3.22
CA ARG A 95 -24.88 0.91 4.04
C ARG A 95 -26.07 1.77 3.64
N ARG A 96 -26.45 1.80 2.35
CA ARG A 96 -27.59 2.59 1.86
C ARG A 96 -28.95 2.07 2.34
N LEU A 97 -29.05 0.78 2.64
CA LEU A 97 -30.30 0.15 3.00
C LEU A 97 -30.68 0.23 4.48
N ARG A 98 -29.75 0.54 5.39
CA ARG A 98 -29.96 0.35 6.84
C ARG A 98 -29.42 1.47 7.75
N GLY A 99 -29.39 2.72 7.36
CA GLY A 99 -28.95 3.81 8.22
C GLY A 99 -27.48 3.67 8.71
N LYS A 100 -26.88 4.77 9.21
CA LYS A 100 -25.52 4.78 9.76
C LYS A 100 -25.64 4.76 11.28
N ASP A 101 -25.17 3.66 11.90
CA ASP A 101 -25.03 3.52 13.33
C ASP A 101 -23.70 2.78 13.61
N ASP A 102 -22.80 3.43 14.35
CA ASP A 102 -21.45 2.93 14.61
C ASP A 102 -21.48 1.62 15.42
N GLN A 103 -22.49 1.41 16.31
CA GLN A 103 -22.66 0.16 17.05
C GLN A 103 -23.10 -0.99 16.13
N LEU A 104 -24.02 -0.72 15.22
CA LEU A 104 -24.42 -1.72 14.21
C LEU A 104 -23.25 -2.10 13.29
N ASP A 105 -22.36 -1.18 12.98
CA ASP A 105 -21.17 -1.45 12.17
C ASP A 105 -20.15 -2.30 12.95
N ALA A 106 -20.00 -2.11 14.27
CA ALA A 106 -19.22 -2.98 15.14
C ALA A 106 -19.80 -4.41 15.22
N VAL A 107 -21.10 -4.55 15.40
CA VAL A 107 -21.79 -5.87 15.36
C VAL A 107 -21.58 -6.57 14.02
N ARG A 108 -21.67 -5.82 12.91
CA ARG A 108 -21.42 -6.36 11.57
C ARG A 108 -19.99 -6.82 11.39
N ALA A 109 -19.02 -6.08 11.91
CA ALA A 109 -17.62 -6.49 11.89
C ALA A 109 -17.43 -7.84 12.60
N ALA A 110 -18.03 -8.02 13.78
CA ALA A 110 -18.01 -9.30 14.48
C ALA A 110 -18.64 -10.45 13.68
N ARG A 111 -19.85 -10.22 13.16
CA ARG A 111 -20.57 -11.24 12.36
C ARG A 111 -19.88 -11.54 11.02
N SER A 112 -19.26 -10.55 10.40
CA SER A 112 -18.46 -10.76 9.18
C SER A 112 -17.28 -11.68 9.46
N ALA A 113 -16.61 -11.50 10.60
CA ALA A 113 -15.49 -12.36 11.00
C ALA A 113 -15.92 -13.81 11.25
N LEU A 114 -17.14 -14.03 11.80
CA LEU A 114 -17.69 -15.37 11.98
C LEU A 114 -17.98 -16.08 10.65
N ALA A 115 -18.39 -15.31 9.64
CA ALA A 115 -18.71 -15.83 8.30
C ALA A 115 -17.47 -16.00 7.40
N ASP A 116 -16.33 -15.41 7.78
CA ASP A 116 -15.13 -15.42 6.95
C ASP A 116 -14.30 -16.69 7.22
N GLU A 117 -14.04 -17.47 6.17
CA GLU A 117 -13.16 -18.64 6.22
C GLU A 117 -11.68 -18.24 6.29
N HIS A 118 -11.33 -16.99 5.95
CA HIS A 118 -9.96 -16.51 5.81
C HIS A 118 -9.64 -15.42 6.85
N ARG A 119 -8.84 -15.76 7.81
CA ARG A 119 -8.41 -14.83 8.88
C ARG A 119 -7.34 -13.87 8.39
N ALA A 120 -7.73 -12.68 7.96
CA ALA A 120 -6.77 -11.66 7.54
C ALA A 120 -6.09 -11.05 8.79
N LYS A 121 -4.86 -11.48 9.06
CA LYS A 121 -4.06 -10.93 10.17
C LYS A 121 -3.66 -9.47 9.86
N PRO A 122 -3.72 -8.55 10.85
CA PRO A 122 -3.23 -7.19 10.70
C PRO A 122 -1.75 -7.15 10.33
N ARG A 123 -1.34 -6.07 9.68
CA ARG A 123 0.09 -5.80 9.50
C ARG A 123 0.74 -5.58 10.87
N ALA A 124 1.94 -6.12 11.03
CA ALA A 124 2.73 -6.00 12.25
C ALA A 124 4.21 -5.74 11.91
N GLY A 125 4.97 -5.35 12.93
CA GLY A 125 6.40 -5.08 12.85
C GLY A 125 6.73 -3.60 12.72
N GLU A 126 7.67 -3.14 13.53
CA GLU A 126 8.09 -1.73 13.56
C GLU A 126 8.83 -1.34 12.27
N HIS A 127 9.66 -2.22 11.73
CA HIS A 127 10.35 -1.98 10.46
C HIS A 127 9.40 -1.90 9.27
N GLN A 128 8.34 -2.73 9.23
CA GLN A 128 7.33 -2.71 8.18
C GLN A 128 6.52 -1.41 8.23
N GLU A 129 6.21 -0.93 9.44
CA GLU A 129 5.54 0.36 9.60
C GLU A 129 6.46 1.53 9.23
N ALA A 130 7.75 1.49 9.60
CA ALA A 130 8.75 2.46 9.17
C ALA A 130 8.83 2.50 7.63
N LEU A 131 8.94 1.35 6.96
CA LEU A 131 8.94 1.26 5.50
C LEU A 131 7.66 1.84 4.88
N ARG A 132 6.49 1.61 5.48
CA ARG A 132 5.23 2.16 5.00
C ARG A 132 5.21 3.69 5.03
N LEU A 133 5.70 4.28 6.12
CA LEU A 133 5.78 5.73 6.30
C LEU A 133 6.80 6.35 5.36
N LEU A 134 7.99 5.75 5.23
CA LEU A 134 9.05 6.19 4.32
C LEU A 134 8.61 6.13 2.85
N LEU A 135 7.93 5.06 2.44
CA LEU A 135 7.35 4.93 1.10
C LEU A 135 6.29 6.00 0.82
N LEU A 136 5.46 6.34 1.82
CA LEU A 136 4.47 7.41 1.70
C LEU A 136 5.16 8.76 1.48
N ALA A 137 6.11 9.13 2.33
CA ALA A 137 6.87 10.38 2.22
C ALA A 137 7.61 10.48 0.87
N ARG A 138 8.34 9.42 0.50
CA ARG A 138 9.04 9.37 -0.79
C ARG A 138 8.10 9.53 -1.97
N ARG A 139 6.93 8.91 -1.94
CA ARG A 139 5.93 9.07 -3.00
C ARG A 139 5.49 10.52 -3.13
N THR A 140 5.20 11.19 -2.02
CA THR A 140 4.83 12.61 -1.98
C THR A 140 5.94 13.48 -2.58
N ALA A 141 7.20 13.24 -2.25
CA ALA A 141 8.33 13.96 -2.83
C ALA A 141 8.41 13.75 -4.36
N VAL A 142 8.28 12.52 -4.83
CA VAL A 142 8.29 12.19 -6.28
C VAL A 142 7.11 12.83 -7.02
N ASP A 143 5.91 12.82 -6.45
CA ASP A 143 4.73 13.43 -7.05
C ASP A 143 4.86 14.96 -7.08
N THR A 144 5.36 15.59 -6.02
CA THR A 144 5.70 17.02 -5.96
C THR A 144 6.69 17.39 -7.05
N ARG A 145 7.77 16.63 -7.20
CA ARG A 145 8.76 16.81 -8.27
C ARG A 145 8.12 16.73 -9.65
N LYS A 146 7.28 15.72 -9.89
CA LYS A 146 6.59 15.52 -11.17
C LYS A 146 5.70 16.71 -11.52
N VAL A 147 4.87 17.17 -10.60
CA VAL A 147 3.97 18.32 -10.80
C VAL A 147 4.78 19.58 -11.10
N ALA A 148 5.81 19.87 -10.30
CA ALA A 148 6.66 21.03 -10.49
C ALA A 148 7.41 20.99 -11.83
N LEU A 149 7.84 19.80 -12.29
CA LEU A 149 8.50 19.64 -13.60
C LEU A 149 7.55 19.92 -14.78
N VAL A 150 6.31 19.45 -14.69
CA VAL A 150 5.29 19.75 -15.73
C VAL A 150 5.01 21.25 -15.77
N GLN A 151 4.86 21.90 -14.61
CA GLN A 151 4.65 23.34 -14.51
C GLN A 151 5.85 24.13 -15.03
N LEU A 152 7.09 23.73 -14.70
CA LEU A 152 8.31 24.37 -15.20
C LEU A 152 8.34 24.37 -16.73
N ARG A 153 8.09 23.22 -17.34
CA ARG A 153 8.05 23.09 -18.82
C ARG A 153 6.94 23.93 -19.44
N SER A 154 5.76 23.97 -18.84
CA SER A 154 4.64 24.79 -19.30
C SER A 154 4.98 26.30 -19.26
N VAL A 155 5.61 26.76 -18.17
CA VAL A 155 6.04 28.16 -18.04
C VAL A 155 7.13 28.51 -19.07
N ILE A 156 8.05 27.60 -19.39
CA ILE A 156 9.06 27.82 -20.44
C ILE A 156 8.41 27.98 -21.81
N VAL A 157 7.38 27.18 -22.12
CA VAL A 157 6.67 27.26 -23.42
C VAL A 157 6.03 28.64 -23.64
N THR A 158 5.52 29.28 -22.58
CA THR A 158 4.86 30.59 -22.60
C THR A 158 5.78 31.75 -22.23
N ALA A 159 7.07 31.47 -21.98
CA ALA A 159 8.06 32.49 -21.63
C ALA A 159 8.35 33.44 -22.83
N PRO A 160 8.86 34.67 -22.56
CA PRO A 160 9.36 35.54 -23.61
C PRO A 160 10.39 34.83 -24.50
N ASP A 161 10.40 35.19 -25.81
CA ASP A 161 11.10 34.40 -26.84
C ASP A 161 12.59 34.13 -26.53
N GLU A 162 13.33 35.13 -26.12
CA GLU A 162 14.74 35.00 -25.77
C GLU A 162 14.96 33.97 -24.62
N LEU A 163 14.15 34.07 -23.57
CA LEU A 163 14.24 33.17 -22.42
C LEU A 163 13.78 31.76 -22.75
N ARG A 164 12.72 31.64 -23.57
CA ARG A 164 12.24 30.35 -24.06
C ARG A 164 13.30 29.65 -24.91
N ASP A 165 13.93 30.36 -25.84
CA ASP A 165 14.92 29.81 -26.75
C ASP A 165 16.22 29.42 -26.05
N GLU A 166 16.59 30.15 -25.00
CA GLU A 166 17.70 29.76 -24.12
C GLU A 166 17.39 28.45 -23.38
N LEU A 167 16.21 28.35 -22.75
CA LEU A 167 15.93 27.28 -21.78
C LEU A 167 15.45 25.96 -22.42
N ARG A 168 14.71 26.03 -23.54
CA ARG A 168 14.07 24.83 -24.14
C ARG A 168 15.05 23.77 -24.61
N ARG A 169 16.30 24.14 -24.90
CA ARG A 169 17.34 23.25 -25.44
C ARG A 169 18.23 22.64 -24.36
N LEU A 170 18.13 23.12 -23.12
CA LEU A 170 18.99 22.67 -22.05
C LEU A 170 18.61 21.27 -21.55
N PRO A 171 19.57 20.39 -21.30
CA PRO A 171 19.37 19.16 -20.53
C PRO A 171 18.78 19.47 -19.15
N LEU A 172 18.00 18.55 -18.58
CA LEU A 172 17.25 18.81 -17.34
C LEU A 172 18.13 19.32 -16.19
N GLY A 173 19.31 18.75 -15.98
CA GLY A 173 20.22 19.16 -14.91
C GLY A 173 20.69 20.61 -15.06
N GLU A 174 21.10 20.99 -16.28
CA GLU A 174 21.52 22.34 -16.61
C GLU A 174 20.37 23.34 -16.52
N LEU A 175 19.19 22.95 -17.02
CA LEU A 175 17.96 23.72 -16.94
C LEU A 175 17.61 24.08 -15.49
N LEU A 176 17.62 23.08 -14.59
CA LEU A 176 17.31 23.31 -13.17
C LEU A 176 18.37 24.19 -12.51
N ASN A 177 19.65 23.97 -12.80
CA ASN A 177 20.74 24.80 -12.28
C ASN A 177 20.64 26.25 -12.79
N ARG A 178 20.31 26.43 -14.06
CA ARG A 178 20.14 27.76 -14.65
C ARG A 178 18.95 28.48 -14.01
N CYS A 179 17.79 27.86 -13.99
CA CYS A 179 16.57 28.46 -13.42
C CYS A 179 16.69 28.75 -11.92
N SER A 180 17.32 27.87 -11.12
CA SER A 180 17.46 28.04 -9.67
C SER A 180 18.30 29.25 -9.27
N ARG A 181 19.20 29.70 -10.18
CA ARG A 181 20.13 30.84 -9.99
C ARG A 181 19.61 32.15 -10.54
N PHE A 182 18.44 32.20 -11.16
CA PHE A 182 17.89 33.45 -11.68
C PHE A 182 17.79 34.54 -10.62
N ARG A 183 18.22 35.76 -11.01
CA ARG A 183 18.17 36.97 -10.15
C ARG A 183 17.23 37.98 -10.75
N ARG A 184 16.59 38.77 -9.90
CA ARG A 184 15.83 39.95 -10.29
C ARG A 184 16.78 41.10 -10.60
N SER A 185 17.33 41.18 -11.80
CA SER A 185 18.27 42.22 -12.18
C SER A 185 17.95 42.74 -13.60
N GLY A 186 18.30 44.00 -13.83
CA GLY A 186 18.13 44.67 -15.13
C GLY A 186 16.72 45.21 -15.39
N SER A 187 16.59 45.99 -16.48
CA SER A 187 15.32 46.53 -16.95
C SER A 187 14.49 45.42 -17.61
N ARG A 188 13.48 44.93 -16.92
CA ARG A 188 12.60 43.86 -17.35
C ARG A 188 11.14 44.24 -17.13
N THR A 189 10.25 43.75 -18.00
CA THR A 189 8.84 43.91 -17.83
C THR A 189 8.31 43.14 -16.61
N PRO A 190 7.18 43.53 -16.02
CA PRO A 190 6.57 42.77 -14.94
C PRO A 190 6.34 41.30 -15.25
N ALA A 191 5.97 40.97 -16.49
CA ALA A 191 5.79 39.60 -16.95
C ALA A 191 7.10 38.79 -16.97
N GLN A 192 8.20 39.38 -17.46
CA GLN A 192 9.53 38.76 -17.41
C GLN A 192 10.02 38.52 -15.99
N LEU A 193 9.82 39.46 -15.08
CA LEU A 193 10.17 39.32 -13.67
C LEU A 193 9.37 38.20 -12.98
N ALA A 194 8.07 38.13 -13.25
CA ALA A 194 7.21 37.08 -12.73
C ALA A 194 7.63 35.70 -13.26
N THR A 195 7.92 35.57 -14.56
CA THR A 195 8.41 34.33 -15.19
C THR A 195 9.69 33.85 -14.50
N ILE A 196 10.68 34.70 -14.30
CA ILE A 196 11.93 34.38 -13.62
C ILE A 196 11.71 33.90 -12.19
N VAL A 197 10.82 34.58 -11.43
CA VAL A 197 10.50 34.18 -10.05
C VAL A 197 9.86 32.80 -10.02
N VAL A 198 8.91 32.53 -10.91
CA VAL A 198 8.20 31.26 -11.01
C VAL A 198 9.18 30.14 -11.40
N LEU A 199 9.97 30.32 -12.46
CA LEU A 199 10.97 29.34 -12.92
C LEU A 199 11.98 29.00 -11.81
N ARG A 200 12.49 30.00 -11.09
CA ARG A 200 13.41 29.81 -9.96
C ARG A 200 12.73 29.01 -8.83
N THR A 201 11.51 29.35 -8.49
CA THR A 201 10.76 28.67 -7.42
C THR A 201 10.50 27.22 -7.77
N LEU A 202 10.07 26.93 -9.00
CA LEU A 202 9.83 25.58 -9.48
C LEU A 202 11.11 24.75 -9.55
N ALA A 203 12.20 25.32 -10.08
CA ALA A 203 13.49 24.64 -10.15
C ALA A 203 14.02 24.24 -8.76
N ARG A 204 13.98 25.16 -7.79
CA ARG A 204 14.38 24.87 -6.40
C ARG A 204 13.47 23.81 -5.75
N ARG A 205 12.17 23.86 -6.00
CA ARG A 205 11.23 22.84 -5.51
C ARG A 205 11.56 21.46 -6.09
N ILE A 206 11.88 21.38 -7.38
CA ILE A 206 12.29 20.11 -8.03
C ILE A 206 13.57 19.58 -7.42
N GLN A 207 14.58 20.43 -7.21
CA GLN A 207 15.83 20.04 -6.60
C GLN A 207 15.65 19.54 -5.16
N ALA A 208 14.89 20.27 -4.34
CA ALA A 208 14.59 19.89 -2.96
C ALA A 208 13.84 18.55 -2.89
N ALA A 209 12.77 18.38 -3.69
CA ALA A 209 12.01 17.14 -3.73
C ALA A 209 12.84 15.94 -4.25
N THR A 210 13.82 16.18 -5.11
CA THR A 210 14.75 15.14 -5.58
C THR A 210 15.66 14.69 -4.44
N ALA A 211 16.31 15.63 -3.75
CA ALA A 211 17.19 15.34 -2.62
C ALA A 211 16.45 14.64 -1.46
N GLU A 212 15.20 15.07 -1.18
CA GLU A 212 14.33 14.42 -0.20
C GLU A 212 14.05 12.96 -0.59
N ALA A 213 13.65 12.71 -1.84
CA ALA A 213 13.35 11.36 -2.32
C ALA A 213 14.59 10.44 -2.24
N GLU A 214 15.79 10.93 -2.55
CA GLU A 214 17.06 10.20 -2.47
C GLU A 214 17.45 9.88 -1.02
N THR A 215 17.22 10.82 -0.10
CA THR A 215 17.46 10.59 1.32
C THR A 215 16.53 9.50 1.87
N LEU A 216 15.23 9.60 1.59
CA LEU A 216 14.25 8.59 1.99
C LEU A 216 14.54 7.22 1.36
N GLU A 217 15.06 7.17 0.14
CA GLU A 217 15.44 5.90 -0.51
C GLU A 217 16.63 5.22 0.19
N ARG A 218 17.59 5.99 0.71
CA ARG A 218 18.70 5.43 1.52
C ARG A 218 18.20 4.84 2.84
N GLU A 219 17.28 5.50 3.53
CA GLU A 219 16.65 4.98 4.74
C GLU A 219 15.86 3.70 4.44
N ILE A 220 15.06 3.70 3.37
CA ILE A 220 14.33 2.51 2.91
C ILE A 220 15.29 1.35 2.65
N LEU A 221 16.42 1.59 1.97
CA LEU A 221 17.43 0.57 1.70
C LEU A 221 18.01 -0.04 2.98
N SER A 222 18.25 0.77 4.00
CA SER A 222 18.73 0.30 5.31
C SER A 222 17.74 -0.68 5.94
N HIS A 223 16.45 -0.33 6.01
CA HIS A 223 15.42 -1.22 6.53
C HIS A 223 15.23 -2.50 5.69
N VAL A 224 15.30 -2.40 4.36
CA VAL A 224 15.19 -3.59 3.50
C VAL A 224 16.34 -4.56 3.75
N ARG A 225 17.57 -4.05 3.88
CA ARG A 225 18.76 -4.87 4.18
C ARG A 225 18.68 -5.57 5.53
N SER A 226 18.08 -4.95 6.52
CA SER A 226 17.91 -5.56 7.85
C SER A 226 16.81 -6.63 7.89
N LEU A 227 15.81 -6.55 6.99
CA LEU A 227 14.67 -7.48 6.99
C LEU A 227 14.89 -8.68 6.06
N VAL A 228 15.05 -8.43 4.76
CA VAL A 228 15.16 -9.45 3.73
C VAL A 228 16.11 -8.96 2.62
N PRO A 229 17.44 -9.00 2.87
CA PRO A 229 18.44 -8.55 1.88
C PRO A 229 18.37 -9.33 0.57
N GLN A 230 17.95 -10.60 0.58
CA GLN A 230 17.82 -11.46 -0.59
C GLN A 230 16.87 -10.91 -1.67
N LEU A 231 15.95 -10.02 -1.31
CA LEU A 231 15.11 -9.35 -2.30
C LEU A 231 15.91 -8.43 -3.23
N LEU A 232 17.03 -7.88 -2.74
CA LEU A 232 17.89 -6.99 -3.53
C LEU A 232 18.78 -7.75 -4.52
N ASP A 233 18.96 -9.06 -4.33
CA ASP A 233 19.70 -9.94 -5.25
C ASP A 233 18.85 -10.31 -6.47
N GLU A 234 17.54 -10.09 -6.40
CA GLU A 234 16.62 -10.42 -7.49
C GLU A 234 16.70 -9.39 -8.63
N PRO A 235 16.88 -9.83 -9.88
CA PRO A 235 16.97 -8.93 -11.03
C PRO A 235 15.78 -7.99 -11.15
N GLY A 236 16.06 -6.67 -11.18
CA GLY A 236 15.06 -5.62 -11.32
C GLY A 236 14.35 -5.23 -10.03
N ILE A 237 14.80 -5.73 -8.88
CA ILE A 237 14.27 -5.34 -7.58
C ILE A 237 15.24 -4.37 -6.89
N GLY A 238 14.86 -3.10 -6.86
CA GLY A 238 15.54 -2.08 -6.07
C GLY A 238 14.84 -1.84 -4.72
N PRO A 239 15.38 -0.93 -3.90
CA PRO A 239 14.90 -0.69 -2.53
C PRO A 239 13.40 -0.42 -2.43
N ILE A 240 12.86 0.35 -3.37
CA ILE A 240 11.46 0.77 -3.37
C ILE A 240 10.52 -0.40 -3.65
N VAL A 241 10.89 -1.28 -4.59
CA VAL A 241 10.10 -2.48 -4.91
C VAL A 241 10.16 -3.45 -3.74
N ALA A 242 11.34 -3.71 -3.19
CA ALA A 242 11.53 -4.56 -2.04
C ALA A 242 10.72 -4.07 -0.82
N ALA A 243 10.79 -2.77 -0.52
CA ALA A 243 10.00 -2.18 0.55
C ALA A 243 8.49 -2.33 0.35
N GLN A 244 7.99 -2.13 -0.89
CA GLN A 244 6.57 -2.31 -1.20
C GLN A 244 6.12 -3.78 -1.02
N LEU A 245 6.96 -4.74 -1.39
CA LEU A 245 6.74 -6.16 -1.15
C LEU A 245 6.63 -6.44 0.36
N LEU A 246 7.61 -5.97 1.14
CA LEU A 246 7.68 -6.16 2.59
C LEU A 246 6.50 -5.51 3.33
N VAL A 247 6.11 -4.31 2.96
CA VAL A 247 4.94 -3.63 3.57
C VAL A 247 3.64 -4.39 3.30
N THR A 248 3.51 -4.96 2.10
CA THR A 248 2.28 -5.68 1.74
C THR A 248 2.26 -7.10 2.31
N TRP A 249 3.38 -7.81 2.28
CA TRP A 249 3.52 -9.14 2.89
C TRP A 249 3.49 -9.06 4.42
N SER A 250 4.16 -8.05 4.99
CA SER A 250 4.33 -7.72 6.39
C SER A 250 5.17 -8.73 7.18
N HIS A 251 4.63 -9.88 7.52
CA HIS A 251 5.32 -10.92 8.29
C HIS A 251 4.89 -12.32 7.84
N ARG A 252 5.65 -13.32 8.29
CA ARG A 252 5.31 -14.74 8.08
C ARG A 252 3.92 -15.01 8.65
N ASP A 253 3.18 -15.89 8.00
CA ASP A 253 1.83 -16.34 8.39
C ASP A 253 0.72 -15.27 8.31
N ARG A 254 1.02 -14.04 7.84
CA ARG A 254 -0.02 -13.06 7.53
C ARG A 254 -0.76 -13.38 6.23
N VAL A 255 -0.05 -13.90 5.26
CA VAL A 255 -0.60 -14.32 3.98
C VAL A 255 -0.39 -15.82 3.84
N ASP A 256 -1.45 -16.60 3.88
CA ASP A 256 -1.41 -18.05 4.04
C ASP A 256 -0.77 -18.79 2.85
N SER A 257 -0.84 -18.24 1.65
CA SER A 257 -0.33 -18.91 0.45
C SER A 257 0.13 -17.94 -0.64
N GLU A 258 0.91 -18.47 -1.58
CA GLU A 258 1.28 -17.75 -2.80
C GLU A 258 0.07 -17.33 -3.65
N ALA A 259 -1.03 -18.09 -3.56
CA ALA A 259 -2.28 -17.77 -4.24
C ALA A 259 -2.97 -16.55 -3.60
N CYS A 260 -3.02 -16.51 -2.27
CA CYS A 260 -3.51 -15.36 -1.51
C CYS A 260 -2.65 -14.12 -1.76
N PHE A 261 -1.32 -14.26 -1.78
CA PHE A 261 -0.43 -13.14 -2.12
C PHE A 261 -0.67 -12.62 -3.54
N ALA A 262 -0.89 -13.51 -4.51
CA ALA A 262 -1.21 -13.09 -5.88
C ALA A 262 -2.59 -12.41 -6.00
N ARG A 263 -3.59 -12.81 -5.20
CA ARG A 263 -4.87 -12.11 -5.11
C ARG A 263 -4.68 -10.73 -4.52
N LEU A 264 -3.94 -10.62 -3.42
CA LEU A 264 -3.58 -9.35 -2.78
C LEU A 264 -2.83 -8.43 -3.75
N ALA A 265 -1.93 -8.95 -4.58
CA ALA A 265 -1.23 -8.21 -5.63
C ALA A 265 -2.09 -7.87 -6.86
N GLY A 266 -3.31 -8.36 -6.94
CA GLY A 266 -4.18 -8.20 -8.13
C GLY A 266 -3.62 -8.85 -9.40
N VAL A 267 -2.80 -9.93 -9.25
CA VAL A 267 -2.21 -10.67 -10.36
C VAL A 267 -2.74 -12.10 -10.50
N ALA A 268 -3.63 -12.52 -9.62
CA ALA A 268 -4.34 -13.78 -9.76
C ALA A 268 -5.27 -13.73 -10.97
N PRO A 269 -5.35 -14.79 -11.79
CA PRO A 269 -6.29 -14.86 -12.88
C PRO A 269 -7.72 -14.98 -12.33
N VAL A 270 -8.62 -14.14 -12.84
CA VAL A 270 -10.05 -14.24 -12.52
C VAL A 270 -10.74 -14.93 -13.68
N PRO A 271 -11.35 -16.10 -13.48
CA PRO A 271 -12.08 -16.77 -14.54
C PRO A 271 -13.18 -15.88 -15.13
N ALA A 272 -13.30 -15.86 -16.43
CA ALA A 272 -14.31 -15.12 -17.17
C ALA A 272 -14.77 -15.96 -18.38
N SER A 273 -14.91 -17.28 -18.13
CA SER A 273 -15.27 -18.25 -19.15
C SER A 273 -16.78 -18.31 -19.32
N SER A 274 -17.23 -18.50 -20.55
CA SER A 274 -18.64 -18.78 -20.88
C SER A 274 -18.69 -19.83 -22.00
N GLY A 275 -19.44 -20.91 -21.79
CA GLY A 275 -19.55 -22.00 -22.75
C GLY A 275 -18.20 -22.59 -23.12
N LEU A 276 -17.89 -22.67 -24.41
CA LEU A 276 -16.66 -23.25 -24.94
C LEU A 276 -15.42 -22.34 -24.85
N THR A 277 -15.57 -21.10 -24.35
CA THR A 277 -14.46 -20.15 -24.31
C THR A 277 -13.87 -20.02 -22.91
N THR A 278 -12.62 -20.44 -22.73
CA THR A 278 -11.87 -20.24 -21.48
C THR A 278 -11.10 -18.94 -21.55
N ARG A 279 -11.51 -17.95 -20.76
CA ARG A 279 -10.85 -16.63 -20.65
C ARG A 279 -10.60 -16.27 -19.18
N HIS A 280 -9.62 -15.41 -18.98
CA HIS A 280 -9.34 -14.81 -17.68
C HIS A 280 -9.33 -13.30 -17.81
N ARG A 281 -10.01 -12.63 -16.87
CA ARG A 281 -10.01 -11.17 -16.78
C ARG A 281 -9.00 -10.67 -15.74
N LEU A 282 -8.65 -9.40 -15.84
CA LEU A 282 -7.82 -8.72 -14.84
C LEU A 282 -8.59 -8.62 -13.52
N SER A 283 -7.94 -9.01 -12.41
CA SER A 283 -8.40 -8.62 -11.08
C SER A 283 -8.24 -7.12 -10.90
N ARG A 284 -9.34 -6.42 -10.62
CA ARG A 284 -9.33 -4.97 -10.30
C ARG A 284 -9.21 -4.72 -8.81
N GLY A 285 -9.34 -5.75 -7.99
CA GLY A 285 -9.08 -5.74 -6.56
C GLY A 285 -7.59 -5.88 -6.25
N GLY A 286 -7.25 -5.77 -4.99
CA GLY A 286 -5.88 -5.91 -4.49
C GLY A 286 -5.09 -4.61 -4.40
N ASP A 287 -3.88 -4.72 -3.87
CA ASP A 287 -2.97 -3.59 -3.65
C ASP A 287 -2.39 -3.08 -4.97
N ARG A 288 -2.82 -1.86 -5.37
CA ARG A 288 -2.35 -1.22 -6.60
C ARG A 288 -0.86 -0.90 -6.58
N GLN A 289 -0.28 -0.64 -5.41
CA GLN A 289 1.14 -0.30 -5.29
C GLN A 289 1.99 -1.57 -5.46
N LEU A 290 1.56 -2.67 -4.87
CA LEU A 290 2.20 -3.97 -5.09
C LEU A 290 2.09 -4.40 -6.56
N ASN A 291 0.91 -4.24 -7.19
CA ASN A 291 0.74 -4.53 -8.61
C ASN A 291 1.68 -3.72 -9.50
N ARG A 292 1.84 -2.42 -9.18
CA ARG A 292 2.76 -1.50 -9.87
C ARG A 292 4.21 -1.92 -9.65
N ALA A 293 4.59 -2.30 -8.43
CA ALA A 293 5.94 -2.79 -8.12
C ALA A 293 6.30 -4.01 -8.97
N LEU A 294 5.44 -5.03 -8.98
CA LEU A 294 5.63 -6.22 -9.82
C LEU A 294 5.70 -5.87 -11.32
N HIS A 295 4.88 -4.93 -11.77
CA HIS A 295 4.93 -4.48 -13.18
C HIS A 295 6.24 -3.80 -13.52
N THR A 296 6.78 -2.97 -12.63
CA THR A 296 8.08 -2.30 -12.81
C THR A 296 9.22 -3.33 -12.95
N VAL A 297 9.21 -4.39 -12.14
CA VAL A 297 10.20 -5.48 -12.26
C VAL A 297 10.12 -6.16 -13.63
N ILE A 298 8.91 -6.50 -14.09
CA ILE A 298 8.75 -7.14 -15.41
C ILE A 298 9.19 -6.22 -16.54
N LEU A 299 8.91 -4.91 -16.46
CA LEU A 299 9.40 -3.94 -17.46
C LEU A 299 10.93 -3.89 -17.49
N HIS A 300 11.58 -3.86 -16.32
CA HIS A 300 13.03 -3.89 -16.21
C HIS A 300 13.60 -5.19 -16.80
N ARG A 301 13.08 -6.36 -16.39
CA ARG A 301 13.52 -7.67 -16.90
C ARG A 301 13.31 -7.78 -18.41
N ARG A 302 12.22 -7.25 -18.95
CA ARG A 302 11.99 -7.22 -20.41
C ARG A 302 13.07 -6.48 -21.17
N GLN A 303 13.69 -5.46 -20.56
CA GLN A 303 14.77 -4.70 -21.20
C GLN A 303 16.14 -5.38 -21.03
N HIS A 304 16.39 -6.00 -19.90
CA HIS A 304 17.72 -6.42 -19.47
C HIS A 304 17.92 -7.95 -19.34
N ASP A 305 16.83 -8.73 -19.28
CA ASP A 305 16.89 -10.18 -19.09
C ASP A 305 16.46 -10.92 -20.37
N PRO A 306 17.39 -11.66 -21.03
CA PRO A 306 17.09 -12.45 -22.23
C PRO A 306 15.98 -13.47 -22.01
N ALA A 307 16.00 -14.21 -20.88
CA ALA A 307 15.01 -15.25 -20.59
C ALA A 307 13.58 -14.69 -20.52
N THR A 308 13.40 -13.49 -19.98
CA THR A 308 12.11 -12.80 -19.97
C THR A 308 11.67 -12.40 -21.38
N ARG A 309 12.59 -11.93 -22.24
CA ARG A 309 12.28 -11.61 -23.63
C ARG A 309 11.84 -12.84 -24.41
N ASP A 310 12.61 -13.93 -24.31
CA ASP A 310 12.33 -15.20 -24.98
C ASP A 310 10.99 -15.79 -24.55
N TYR A 311 10.68 -15.72 -23.26
CA TYR A 311 9.38 -16.12 -22.75
C TYR A 311 8.24 -15.33 -23.37
N ILE A 312 8.35 -13.99 -23.43
CA ILE A 312 7.33 -13.11 -24.02
C ILE A 312 7.17 -13.41 -25.52
N ALA A 313 8.27 -13.56 -26.25
CA ALA A 313 8.26 -13.87 -27.67
C ALA A 313 7.55 -15.22 -27.95
N ARG A 314 7.88 -16.25 -27.20
CA ARG A 314 7.24 -17.58 -27.29
C ARG A 314 5.73 -17.47 -27.05
N ARG A 315 5.29 -16.73 -25.99
CA ARG A 315 3.86 -16.57 -25.68
C ARG A 315 3.11 -15.80 -26.76
N ILE A 316 3.77 -14.84 -27.41
CA ILE A 316 3.19 -14.11 -28.57
C ILE A 316 3.06 -15.06 -29.76
N ALA A 317 4.06 -15.90 -30.05
CA ALA A 317 4.00 -16.91 -31.10
C ALA A 317 2.87 -17.94 -30.86
N GLU A 318 2.56 -18.25 -29.60
CA GLU A 318 1.40 -19.06 -29.18
C GLU A 318 0.04 -18.31 -29.27
N GLY A 319 -0.01 -17.11 -29.84
CA GLY A 319 -1.24 -16.33 -30.05
C GLY A 319 -1.67 -15.47 -28.84
N LYS A 320 -0.86 -15.31 -27.79
CA LYS A 320 -1.19 -14.43 -26.65
C LYS A 320 -0.76 -12.99 -26.95
N SER A 321 -1.50 -12.02 -26.40
CA SER A 321 -1.04 -10.63 -26.45
C SER A 321 0.18 -10.40 -25.56
N SER A 322 1.05 -9.44 -25.90
CA SER A 322 2.18 -9.01 -25.05
C SER A 322 1.71 -8.61 -23.63
N ARG A 323 0.50 -8.06 -23.51
CA ARG A 323 -0.14 -7.73 -22.24
C ARG A 323 -0.46 -8.98 -21.42
N ASP A 324 -0.95 -10.02 -22.03
CA ASP A 324 -1.28 -11.28 -21.33
C ASP A 324 -0.02 -12.02 -20.92
N ALA A 325 1.01 -12.07 -21.76
CA ALA A 325 2.32 -12.60 -21.41
C ALA A 325 2.92 -11.89 -20.18
N THR A 326 2.83 -10.54 -20.15
CA THR A 326 3.25 -9.73 -18.99
C THR A 326 2.44 -10.05 -17.72
N ARG A 327 1.12 -10.30 -17.82
CA ARG A 327 0.28 -10.68 -16.68
C ARG A 327 0.67 -12.06 -16.12
N ILE A 328 0.95 -13.01 -16.99
CA ILE A 328 1.41 -14.34 -16.58
C ILE A 328 2.74 -14.24 -15.85
N LEU A 329 3.70 -13.48 -16.38
CA LEU A 329 4.99 -13.26 -15.72
C LEU A 329 4.85 -12.60 -14.36
N LYS A 330 3.96 -11.62 -14.20
CA LYS A 330 3.69 -11.03 -12.87
C LYS A 330 3.18 -12.06 -11.87
N ARG A 331 2.35 -13.01 -12.30
CA ARG A 331 1.87 -14.09 -11.43
C ARG A 331 3.01 -15.01 -10.99
N TYR A 332 3.91 -15.39 -11.92
CA TYR A 332 5.08 -16.19 -11.59
C TYR A 332 6.06 -15.44 -10.67
N LEU A 333 6.29 -14.15 -10.96
CA LEU A 333 7.13 -13.32 -10.11
C LEU A 333 6.55 -13.20 -8.69
N ALA A 334 5.24 -12.97 -8.54
CA ALA A 334 4.60 -12.91 -7.23
C ALA A 334 4.77 -14.22 -6.44
N ARG A 335 4.64 -15.38 -7.10
CA ARG A 335 4.90 -16.71 -6.51
C ARG A 335 6.34 -16.84 -6.02
N HIS A 336 7.30 -16.49 -6.86
CA HIS A 336 8.71 -16.58 -6.54
C HIS A 336 9.07 -15.68 -5.35
N LEU A 337 8.69 -14.41 -5.41
CA LEU A 337 8.99 -13.43 -4.35
C LEU A 337 8.31 -13.76 -3.01
N TYR A 338 7.09 -14.31 -3.05
CA TYR A 338 6.44 -14.82 -1.84
C TYR A 338 7.30 -15.90 -1.17
N ARG A 339 7.85 -16.86 -1.93
CA ARG A 339 8.73 -17.89 -1.40
C ARG A 339 10.03 -17.32 -0.86
N VAL A 340 10.64 -16.35 -1.54
CA VAL A 340 11.84 -15.66 -1.04
C VAL A 340 11.55 -15.04 0.33
N MET A 341 10.45 -14.30 0.50
CA MET A 341 10.10 -13.66 1.77
C MET A 341 9.77 -14.67 2.87
N GLN A 342 9.07 -15.78 2.54
CA GLN A 342 8.73 -16.84 3.51
C GLN A 342 9.95 -17.63 3.98
N ASN A 343 10.93 -17.85 3.11
CA ASN A 343 12.14 -18.60 3.44
C ASN A 343 13.23 -17.74 4.09
N SER A 344 13.09 -16.41 4.03
CA SER A 344 14.05 -15.52 4.68
C SER A 344 13.88 -15.61 6.19
N THR A 345 14.94 -15.95 6.90
CA THR A 345 14.97 -15.87 8.35
C THR A 345 15.01 -14.40 8.72
N PRO A 346 14.08 -13.87 9.55
CA PRO A 346 14.23 -12.53 10.09
C PRO A 346 15.58 -12.49 10.82
N LEU A 347 16.40 -11.48 10.54
CA LEU A 347 17.52 -11.18 11.42
C LEU A 347 16.92 -10.87 12.78
N THR A 348 17.11 -11.79 13.72
CA THR A 348 16.66 -11.62 15.10
C THR A 348 17.36 -10.40 15.66
N THR A 349 16.59 -9.34 15.94
CA THR A 349 17.01 -8.25 16.82
C THR A 349 16.79 -8.67 18.24
#